data_ba21145c3de02e163534d3203719bb78
#
_entry.id   ba21145c3de02e163534d3203719bb78
#
_cell.length_a   1.000
_cell.length_b   1.000
_cell.length_c   1.000
_cell.angle_alpha   90.00
_cell.angle_beta   90.00
_cell.angle_gamma   90.00
#
_symmetry.space_group_name_H-M   'P 1'
#
loop_
_entity.id
_entity.type
_entity.pdbx_description
1 polymer ?
#
loop_
_entity_poly.entity_id
_entity_poly.type
_entity_poly.pdbx_seq_one_letter_code
_entity_poly.pdbx_strand_id
1 'polypeptide(L)'
;ACALTAALSGKPVLAEEWGGCTAPPGEPSQTWRWTALAGEREQFMASEEDLAVYVAQVLPRLVAAGATGALLWCFADYDESLHGTPPLTAFRHERHFGLVRPDGTLKPHAEAVRAFAATSPRVRRVDWTGLLDVTPDEYYRAPAEHAVRLYERYLRRGA
;
A
#
# COMPACT_ATOMS: atom_id res chain seq x y z
N ALA A 1 4.59 2.45 -8.85
CA ALA A 1 5.49 3.28 -8.05
C ALA A 1 6.92 2.72 -8.06
N CYS A 2 7.26 1.56 -7.44
CA CYS A 2 8.64 1.08 -7.24
C CYS A 2 9.50 1.04 -8.52
N ALA A 3 8.99 0.49 -9.62
CA ALA A 3 9.72 0.43 -10.89
C ALA A 3 10.08 1.83 -11.43
N LEU A 4 9.16 2.78 -11.35
CA LEU A 4 9.39 4.17 -11.77
C LEU A 4 10.43 4.85 -10.88
N THR A 5 10.29 4.69 -9.56
CA THR A 5 11.26 5.25 -8.60
C THR A 5 12.67 4.67 -8.82
N ALA A 6 12.77 3.35 -9.06
CA ALA A 6 14.04 2.71 -9.38
C ALA A 6 14.64 3.23 -10.70
N ALA A 7 13.81 3.40 -11.74
CA ALA A 7 14.24 3.93 -13.04
C ALA A 7 14.76 5.37 -12.93
N LEU A 8 14.05 6.24 -12.18
CA LEU A 8 14.43 7.64 -12.01
C LEU A 8 15.68 7.82 -11.13
N SER A 9 15.80 7.02 -10.07
CA SER A 9 16.88 7.20 -9.09
C SER A 9 18.13 6.36 -9.37
N GLY A 10 17.99 5.26 -10.09
CA GLY A 10 19.04 4.25 -10.25
C GLY A 10 19.38 3.50 -8.95
N LYS A 11 18.58 3.67 -7.90
CA LYS A 11 18.84 3.14 -6.55
C LYS A 11 17.87 2.01 -6.18
N PRO A 12 18.23 1.15 -5.19
CA PRO A 12 17.28 0.25 -4.56
C PRO A 12 16.08 1.00 -3.98
N VAL A 13 14.90 0.40 -4.07
CA VAL A 13 13.65 1.02 -3.61
C VAL A 13 13.02 0.18 -2.50
N LEU A 14 12.72 0.81 -1.38
CA LEU A 14 11.90 0.28 -0.30
C LEU A 14 10.47 0.81 -0.46
N ALA A 15 9.47 -0.07 -0.49
CA ALA A 15 8.07 0.32 -0.40
C ALA A 15 7.73 0.61 1.07
N GLU A 16 7.87 1.86 1.49
CA GLU A 16 7.91 2.24 2.89
C GLU A 16 6.52 2.26 3.52
N GLU A 17 5.50 2.72 2.78
CA GLU A 17 4.11 2.70 3.25
C GLU A 17 3.21 2.15 2.15
N TRP A 18 2.53 1.06 2.46
CA TRP A 18 1.53 0.46 1.60
C TRP A 18 0.55 -0.37 2.44
N GLY A 19 -0.60 -0.70 1.90
CA GLY A 19 -1.62 -1.44 2.62
C GLY A 19 -2.99 -0.82 2.42
N GLY A 20 -3.86 -0.99 3.39
CA GLY A 20 -5.20 -0.44 3.40
C GLY A 20 -5.84 -0.58 4.78
N CYS A 21 -6.88 0.19 5.02
CA CYS A 21 -7.68 0.08 6.23
C CYS A 21 -8.78 -0.97 6.05
N THR A 22 -9.09 -1.68 7.12
CA THR A 22 -10.22 -2.61 7.13
C THR A 22 -11.51 -1.95 7.65
N ALA A 23 -12.66 -2.47 7.23
CA ALA A 23 -13.90 -2.32 7.97
C ALA A 23 -13.76 -2.96 9.37
N PRO A 24 -14.63 -2.63 10.33
CA PRO A 24 -14.68 -3.33 11.62
C PRO A 24 -14.79 -4.85 11.44
N PRO A 25 -14.32 -5.65 12.41
CA PRO A 25 -14.33 -7.10 12.30
C PRO A 25 -15.71 -7.65 11.94
N GLY A 26 -15.76 -8.52 10.93
CA GLY A 26 -16.99 -9.15 10.44
C GLY A 26 -17.87 -8.29 9.53
N GLU A 27 -17.49 -7.04 9.27
CA GLU A 27 -18.22 -6.17 8.32
C GLU A 27 -17.68 -6.34 6.88
N PRO A 28 -18.56 -6.21 5.87
CA PRO A 28 -18.15 -6.27 4.47
C PRO A 28 -17.38 -5.03 4.04
N SER A 29 -16.71 -5.11 2.90
CA SER A 29 -16.09 -3.96 2.25
C SER A 29 -17.12 -2.86 2.00
N GLN A 30 -16.79 -1.63 2.39
CA GLN A 30 -17.70 -0.49 2.32
C GLN A 30 -16.94 0.83 2.18
N THR A 31 -17.64 1.88 1.75
CA THR A 31 -17.11 3.24 1.77
C THR A 31 -17.73 4.01 2.91
N TRP A 32 -16.89 4.40 3.86
CA TRP A 32 -17.33 5.31 4.92
C TRP A 32 -17.34 6.74 4.44
N ARG A 33 -18.40 7.46 4.84
CA ARG A 33 -18.52 8.90 4.65
C ARG A 33 -18.77 9.57 5.98
N TRP A 34 -18.06 10.66 6.24
CA TRP A 34 -18.22 11.41 7.47
C TRP A 34 -17.79 12.86 7.27
N THR A 35 -18.26 13.75 8.14
CA THR A 35 -17.84 15.16 8.18
C THR A 35 -16.70 15.33 9.18
N ALA A 36 -15.58 15.89 8.74
CA ALA A 36 -14.46 16.25 9.60
C ALA A 36 -13.67 17.40 9.00
N LEU A 37 -13.06 18.22 9.87
CA LEU A 37 -12.23 19.35 9.45
C LEU A 37 -12.96 20.29 8.44
N ALA A 38 -14.24 20.58 8.74
CA ALA A 38 -15.13 21.42 7.92
C ALA A 38 -15.36 20.91 6.49
N GLY A 39 -15.25 19.60 6.24
CA GLY A 39 -15.53 19.01 4.91
C GLY A 39 -16.01 17.57 4.99
N GLU A 40 -16.66 17.14 3.90
CA GLU A 40 -17.01 15.73 3.70
C GLU A 40 -15.75 14.92 3.41
N ARG A 41 -15.68 13.74 4.03
CA ARG A 41 -14.63 12.74 3.86
C ARG A 41 -15.24 11.44 3.41
N GLU A 42 -14.53 10.72 2.57
CA GLU A 42 -14.85 9.34 2.28
C GLU A 42 -13.59 8.49 2.21
N GLN A 43 -13.71 7.26 2.62
CA GLN A 43 -12.64 6.27 2.58
C GLN A 43 -13.22 4.88 2.35
N PHE A 44 -12.67 4.17 1.38
CA PHE A 44 -12.96 2.76 1.20
C PHE A 44 -12.29 1.96 2.32
N MET A 45 -13.08 1.12 2.97
CA MET A 45 -12.67 0.19 4.02
C MET A 45 -12.91 -1.21 3.48
N ALA A 46 -11.83 -1.97 3.29
CA ALA A 46 -11.95 -3.36 2.82
C ALA A 46 -12.46 -4.27 3.94
N SER A 47 -13.20 -5.34 3.63
CA SER A 47 -13.32 -6.43 4.59
C SER A 47 -11.93 -6.98 4.92
N GLU A 48 -11.78 -7.63 6.05
CA GLU A 48 -10.48 -8.22 6.42
C GLU A 48 -10.02 -9.26 5.37
N GLU A 49 -10.96 -10.01 4.80
CA GLU A 49 -10.72 -11.01 3.76
C GLU A 49 -10.28 -10.36 2.44
N ASP A 50 -10.96 -9.30 2.01
CA ASP A 50 -10.60 -8.58 0.79
C ASP A 50 -9.21 -7.95 0.90
N LEU A 51 -8.89 -7.39 2.08
CA LEU A 51 -7.54 -6.87 2.32
C LEU A 51 -6.49 -7.97 2.32
N ALA A 52 -6.80 -9.17 2.82
CA ALA A 52 -5.89 -10.31 2.75
C ALA A 52 -5.60 -10.73 1.29
N VAL A 53 -6.64 -10.76 0.44
CA VAL A 53 -6.48 -11.03 -1.00
C VAL A 53 -5.62 -9.96 -1.66
N TYR A 54 -5.86 -8.69 -1.35
CA TYR A 54 -5.04 -7.58 -1.86
C TYR A 54 -3.56 -7.72 -1.47
N VAL A 55 -3.28 -7.98 -0.19
CA VAL A 55 -1.90 -8.14 0.33
C VAL A 55 -1.21 -9.33 -0.33
N ALA A 56 -1.90 -10.47 -0.46
CA ALA A 56 -1.37 -11.67 -1.13
C ALA A 56 -1.00 -11.41 -2.59
N GLN A 57 -1.73 -10.53 -3.28
CA GLN A 57 -1.45 -10.16 -4.67
C GLN A 57 -0.34 -9.10 -4.81
N VAL A 58 -0.25 -8.16 -3.87
CA VAL A 58 0.69 -7.04 -3.97
C VAL A 58 2.11 -7.45 -3.63
N LEU A 59 2.32 -8.27 -2.60
CA LEU A 59 3.66 -8.69 -2.17
C LEU A 59 4.51 -9.32 -3.29
N PRO A 60 4.02 -10.30 -4.05
CA PRO A 60 4.78 -10.85 -5.18
C PRO A 60 5.09 -9.81 -6.26
N ARG A 61 4.15 -8.88 -6.50
CA ARG A 61 4.32 -7.80 -7.50
C ARG A 61 5.38 -6.78 -7.07
N LEU A 62 5.48 -6.47 -5.77
CA LEU A 62 6.55 -5.62 -5.25
C LEU A 62 7.93 -6.27 -5.46
N VAL A 63 8.06 -7.57 -5.17
CA VAL A 63 9.31 -8.31 -5.43
C VAL A 63 9.62 -8.36 -6.93
N ALA A 64 8.64 -8.66 -7.76
CA ALA A 64 8.81 -8.67 -9.23
C ALA A 64 9.21 -7.30 -9.78
N ALA A 65 8.74 -6.20 -9.17
CA ALA A 65 9.16 -4.84 -9.50
C ALA A 65 10.55 -4.48 -8.95
N GLY A 66 11.23 -5.38 -8.26
CA GLY A 66 12.57 -5.17 -7.71
C GLY A 66 12.60 -4.33 -6.43
N ALA A 67 11.48 -4.22 -5.71
CA ALA A 67 11.49 -3.62 -4.38
C ALA A 67 12.38 -4.45 -3.44
N THR A 68 13.25 -3.79 -2.68
CA THR A 68 14.19 -4.44 -1.75
C THR A 68 13.53 -4.83 -0.45
N GLY A 69 12.37 -4.31 -0.16
CA GLY A 69 11.53 -4.60 0.99
C GLY A 69 10.22 -3.85 0.92
N ALA A 70 9.33 -4.18 1.85
CA ALA A 70 8.03 -3.55 1.96
C ALA A 70 7.64 -3.44 3.44
N LEU A 71 7.22 -2.25 3.88
CA LEU A 71 6.72 -1.99 5.22
C LEU A 71 5.22 -1.69 5.12
N LEU A 72 4.41 -2.58 5.67
CA LEU A 72 2.97 -2.42 5.62
C LEU A 72 2.53 -1.40 6.68
N TRP A 73 1.69 -0.46 6.31
CA TRP A 73 1.05 0.45 7.23
C TRP A 73 -0.28 -0.13 7.69
N CYS A 74 -0.41 -0.52 9.01
CA CYS A 74 0.62 -0.45 10.04
C CYS A 74 0.63 -1.74 10.88
N PHE A 75 1.37 -1.77 11.99
CA PHE A 75 1.52 -2.98 12.79
C PHE A 75 0.24 -3.36 13.55
N ALA A 76 -0.39 -2.39 14.26
CA ALA A 76 -1.54 -2.67 15.10
C ALA A 76 -2.65 -1.64 14.91
N ASP A 77 -3.90 -2.07 15.10
CA ASP A 77 -5.03 -1.17 15.24
C ASP A 77 -4.93 -0.36 16.53
N TYR A 78 -5.55 0.81 16.53
CA TYR A 78 -5.68 1.61 17.75
C TYR A 78 -6.74 1.02 18.67
N ASP A 79 -6.44 1.02 19.97
CA ASP A 79 -7.38 0.62 21.01
C ASP A 79 -8.67 1.48 20.97
N GLU A 80 -9.81 0.86 21.21
CA GLU A 80 -11.11 1.52 21.11
C GLU A 80 -11.25 2.72 22.06
N SER A 81 -10.58 2.69 23.22
CA SER A 81 -10.56 3.81 24.17
C SER A 81 -9.98 5.09 23.57
N LEU A 82 -9.17 4.99 22.53
CA LEU A 82 -8.57 6.12 21.81
C LEU A 82 -9.46 6.67 20.69
N HIS A 83 -10.51 5.95 20.27
CA HIS A 83 -11.33 6.33 19.12
C HIS A 83 -12.06 7.67 19.30
N GLY A 84 -12.31 8.08 20.54
CA GLY A 84 -12.89 9.38 20.90
C GLY A 84 -11.88 10.52 20.95
N THR A 85 -10.60 10.26 20.71
CA THR A 85 -9.51 11.25 20.84
C THR A 85 -9.01 11.70 19.46
N PRO A 86 -8.77 13.02 19.23
CA PRO A 86 -8.09 13.46 18.02
C PRO A 86 -6.67 12.87 17.92
N PRO A 87 -6.21 12.53 16.72
CA PRO A 87 -6.85 12.72 15.41
C PRO A 87 -7.86 11.64 14.99
N LEU A 88 -8.02 10.55 15.78
CA LEU A 88 -8.83 9.39 15.41
C LEU A 88 -10.33 9.69 15.27
N THR A 89 -10.84 10.75 15.92
CA THR A 89 -12.20 11.23 15.71
C THR A 89 -12.41 11.80 14.30
N ALA A 90 -11.38 12.46 13.74
CA ALA A 90 -11.43 13.09 12.42
C ALA A 90 -11.01 12.14 11.29
N PHE A 91 -10.12 11.20 11.58
CA PHE A 91 -9.58 10.23 10.62
C PHE A 91 -9.94 8.81 11.05
N ARG A 92 -11.21 8.48 10.93
CA ARG A 92 -11.77 7.21 11.44
C ARG A 92 -11.15 5.96 10.81
N HIS A 93 -10.72 6.04 9.55
CA HIS A 93 -10.04 4.95 8.86
C HIS A 93 -8.69 4.60 9.47
N GLU A 94 -8.00 5.55 10.12
CA GLU A 94 -6.72 5.31 10.80
C GLU A 94 -6.82 4.26 11.93
N ARG A 95 -8.02 4.02 12.44
CA ARG A 95 -8.25 3.08 13.54
C ARG A 95 -7.96 1.62 13.15
N HIS A 96 -7.99 1.28 11.85
CA HIS A 96 -8.10 -0.09 11.36
C HIS A 96 -7.06 -0.47 10.28
N PHE A 97 -5.86 0.10 10.31
CA PHE A 97 -4.78 -0.26 9.38
C PHE A 97 -3.91 -1.44 9.85
N GLY A 98 -4.07 -1.87 11.09
CA GLY A 98 -3.18 -2.83 11.74
C GLY A 98 -3.22 -4.23 11.15
N LEU A 99 -2.08 -4.92 11.24
CA LEU A 99 -1.98 -6.38 11.10
C LEU A 99 -2.55 -7.12 12.31
N VAL A 100 -2.50 -6.46 13.47
CA VAL A 100 -2.88 -7.00 14.77
C VAL A 100 -4.02 -6.17 15.34
N ARG A 101 -5.05 -6.84 15.88
CA ARG A 101 -6.13 -6.15 16.57
C ARG A 101 -5.71 -5.75 18.00
N PRO A 102 -6.42 -4.84 18.66
CA PRO A 102 -6.08 -4.41 20.03
C PRO A 102 -5.98 -5.54 21.05
N ASP A 103 -6.73 -6.63 20.85
CA ASP A 103 -6.69 -7.83 21.70
C ASP A 103 -5.49 -8.75 21.43
N GLY A 104 -4.61 -8.39 20.50
CA GLY A 104 -3.43 -9.15 20.09
C GLY A 104 -3.71 -10.24 19.04
N THR A 105 -4.94 -10.42 18.59
CA THR A 105 -5.26 -11.38 17.52
C THR A 105 -4.82 -10.87 16.15
N LEU A 106 -4.39 -11.79 15.29
CA LEU A 106 -3.97 -11.47 13.93
C LEU A 106 -5.18 -11.30 13.00
N LYS A 107 -5.10 -10.31 12.11
CA LYS A 107 -6.05 -10.19 11.01
C LYS A 107 -5.65 -11.12 9.84
N PRO A 108 -6.58 -11.50 8.95
CA PRO A 108 -6.29 -12.38 7.81
C PRO A 108 -5.14 -11.92 6.92
N HIS A 109 -4.96 -10.62 6.72
CA HIS A 109 -3.84 -10.12 5.91
C HIS A 109 -2.46 -10.22 6.61
N ALA A 110 -2.40 -10.35 7.94
CA ALA A 110 -1.16 -10.74 8.63
C ALA A 110 -0.75 -12.17 8.27
N GLU A 111 -1.74 -13.07 8.15
CA GLU A 111 -1.49 -14.42 7.68
C GLU A 111 -1.00 -14.45 6.23
N ALA A 112 -1.53 -13.58 5.37
CA ALA A 112 -1.05 -13.43 3.99
C ALA A 112 0.43 -12.99 3.95
N VAL A 113 0.82 -12.04 4.81
CA VAL A 113 2.24 -11.64 4.96
C VAL A 113 3.10 -12.81 5.43
N ARG A 114 2.66 -13.55 6.43
CA ARG A 114 3.36 -14.72 6.96
C ARG A 114 3.53 -15.83 5.91
N ALA A 115 2.46 -16.14 5.19
CA ALA A 115 2.49 -17.13 4.11
C ALA A 115 3.47 -16.71 3.00
N PHE A 116 3.46 -15.44 2.60
CA PHE A 116 4.41 -14.93 1.63
C PHE A 116 5.87 -15.01 2.13
N ALA A 117 6.13 -14.61 3.37
CA ALA A 117 7.46 -14.70 3.97
C ALA A 117 7.99 -16.14 4.01
N ALA A 118 7.12 -17.12 4.27
CA ALA A 118 7.49 -18.54 4.28
C ALA A 118 7.97 -19.06 2.91
N THR A 119 7.63 -18.38 1.80
CA THR A 119 8.16 -18.72 0.45
C THR A 119 9.62 -18.31 0.28
N SER A 120 10.22 -17.61 1.26
CA SER A 120 11.60 -17.09 1.20
C SER A 120 11.87 -16.32 -0.08
N PRO A 121 11.11 -15.28 -0.39
CA PRO A 121 11.20 -14.56 -1.65
C PRO A 121 12.57 -13.93 -1.80
N ARG A 122 13.17 -14.09 -3.00
CA ARG A 122 14.47 -13.50 -3.31
C ARG A 122 14.29 -12.22 -4.09
N VAL A 123 14.75 -11.12 -3.53
CA VAL A 123 14.84 -9.84 -4.23
C VAL A 123 15.92 -9.94 -5.30
N ARG A 124 15.58 -9.55 -6.52
CA ARG A 124 16.52 -9.44 -7.65
C ARG A 124 16.50 -8.00 -8.15
N ARG A 125 17.67 -7.49 -8.48
CA ARG A 125 17.76 -6.20 -9.15
C ARG A 125 17.09 -6.33 -10.54
N VAL A 126 16.12 -5.47 -10.79
CA VAL A 126 15.45 -5.36 -12.09
C VAL A 126 16.02 -4.11 -12.79
N ASP A 127 16.41 -4.27 -14.04
CA ASP A 127 16.83 -3.14 -14.86
C ASP A 127 15.60 -2.40 -15.42
N TRP A 128 15.37 -1.21 -14.89
CA TRP A 128 14.30 -0.32 -15.29
C TRP A 128 14.74 0.84 -16.19
N THR A 129 16.01 0.90 -16.64
CA THR A 129 16.53 2.02 -17.44
C THR A 129 15.72 2.28 -18.70
N GLY A 130 15.30 1.23 -19.41
CA GLY A 130 14.43 1.37 -20.58
C GLY A 130 12.95 1.68 -20.27
N LEU A 131 12.55 1.87 -19.02
CA LEU A 131 11.19 2.30 -18.68
C LEU A 131 10.99 3.77 -19.05
N LEU A 132 12.00 4.60 -18.81
CA LEU A 132 11.94 6.03 -19.09
C LEU A 132 12.12 6.30 -20.59
N ASP A 133 11.36 7.24 -21.11
CA ASP A 133 11.51 7.86 -22.44
C ASP A 133 11.75 9.37 -22.31
N VAL A 134 12.00 9.81 -21.11
CA VAL A 134 12.39 11.17 -20.70
C VAL A 134 13.52 11.08 -19.69
N THR A 135 14.29 12.13 -19.55
CA THR A 135 15.28 12.24 -18.48
C THR A 135 14.59 12.44 -17.12
N PRO A 136 15.25 12.11 -16.00
CA PRO A 136 14.71 12.43 -14.67
C PRO A 136 14.35 13.91 -14.50
N ASP A 137 15.17 14.81 -15.01
CA ASP A 137 14.92 16.26 -14.93
C ASP A 137 13.64 16.66 -15.68
N GLU A 138 13.40 16.10 -16.87
CA GLU A 138 12.15 16.33 -17.60
C GLU A 138 10.96 15.77 -16.85
N TYR A 139 11.09 14.55 -16.30
CA TYR A 139 10.02 13.96 -15.49
C TYR A 139 9.65 14.86 -14.30
N TYR A 140 10.63 15.36 -13.55
CA TYR A 140 10.35 16.18 -12.35
C TYR A 140 9.81 17.57 -12.66
N ARG A 141 9.97 18.09 -13.89
CA ARG A 141 9.32 19.35 -14.30
C ARG A 141 7.81 19.20 -14.51
N ALA A 142 7.34 18.04 -14.97
CA ALA A 142 5.93 17.79 -15.29
C ALA A 142 5.52 16.33 -14.97
N PRO A 143 5.60 15.88 -13.70
CA PRO A 143 5.40 14.48 -13.35
C PRO A 143 4.00 13.96 -13.71
N ALA A 144 2.96 14.78 -13.60
CA ALA A 144 1.59 14.41 -13.95
C ALA A 144 1.42 14.09 -15.45
N GLU A 145 2.14 14.80 -16.33
CA GLU A 145 2.09 14.57 -17.78
C GLU A 145 2.74 13.24 -18.18
N HIS A 146 3.78 12.84 -17.46
CA HIS A 146 4.56 11.64 -17.77
C HIS A 146 4.06 10.37 -17.07
N ALA A 147 3.47 10.50 -15.88
CA ALA A 147 3.16 9.36 -15.01
C ALA A 147 2.25 8.32 -15.67
N VAL A 148 1.17 8.76 -16.32
CA VAL A 148 0.20 7.85 -16.98
C VAL A 148 0.87 7.08 -18.10
N ARG A 149 1.58 7.77 -18.98
CA ARG A 149 2.28 7.17 -20.13
C ARG A 149 3.37 6.18 -19.68
N LEU A 150 4.15 6.53 -18.66
CA LEU A 150 5.17 5.63 -18.10
C LEU A 150 4.54 4.42 -17.39
N TYR A 151 3.36 4.58 -16.79
CA TYR A 151 2.60 3.47 -16.24
C TYR A 151 2.13 2.50 -17.32
N GLU A 152 1.62 3.02 -18.44
CA GLU A 152 1.24 2.19 -19.59
C GLU A 152 2.44 1.45 -20.18
N ARG A 153 3.62 2.08 -20.27
CA ARG A 153 4.86 1.41 -20.67
C ARG A 153 5.25 0.29 -19.71
N TYR A 154 5.11 0.53 -18.41
CA TYR A 154 5.35 -0.49 -17.39
C TYR A 154 4.43 -1.71 -17.59
N LEU A 155 3.14 -1.48 -17.81
CA LEU A 155 2.19 -2.57 -18.04
C LEU A 155 2.55 -3.43 -19.27
N ARG A 156 2.97 -2.78 -20.35
CA ARG A 156 3.40 -3.49 -21.58
C ARG A 156 4.68 -4.33 -21.39
N ARG A 157 5.53 -4.01 -20.43
CA ARG A 157 6.75 -4.77 -20.12
C ARG A 157 6.53 -5.99 -19.23
N GLY A 158 5.47 -5.96 -18.44
CA GLY A 158 5.14 -7.03 -17.51
C GLY A 158 4.13 -8.06 -18.06
N ALA A 159 3.71 -7.90 -19.32
CA ALA A 159 2.79 -8.81 -20.02
C ALA A 159 3.55 -9.93 -20.72
#